data_fd2c7cdb2cc16cace60a000af2daaa9a
#
_entry.id   fd2c7cdb2cc16cace60a000af2daaa9a
#
_cell.length_a   1.000
_cell.length_b   1.000
_cell.length_c   1.000
_cell.angle_alpha   90.00
_cell.angle_beta   90.00
_cell.angle_gamma   90.00
#
_symmetry.space_group_name_H-M   'P 1'
#
loop_
_entity.id
_entity.type
_entity.pdbx_description
1 polymer ?
#
loop_
_entity_poly.entity_id
_entity_poly.type
_entity_poly.pdbx_seq_one_letter_code
_entity_poly.pdbx_strand_id
1 'polypeptide(L)'
;MSHAFYLDVDRCTGCFTCAVACMDQNDLEIGAEPTAWRQVFTVETGSGADARLRYISLACMHCEDAPCLIACPTGAIARELGTRVVKVNAELCIGCHSCSIACPFGVPRFGKDGTMQKCDLCSVRLENGLEPACVRACPTKALRQGDPNAISQDVEKKAAARLAAGS
;
A
#
# COMPACT_ATOMS: atom_id res chain seq x y z
N MET A 1 3.27 13.89 -11.97
CA MET A 1 2.87 14.40 -10.65
C MET A 1 3.24 13.37 -9.59
N SER A 2 3.78 13.78 -8.48
CA SER A 2 4.08 12.88 -7.35
C SER A 2 2.76 12.42 -6.71
N HIS A 3 2.65 11.13 -6.40
CA HIS A 3 1.47 10.56 -5.77
C HIS A 3 1.83 9.99 -4.40
N ALA A 4 1.05 10.31 -3.38
CA ALA A 4 1.17 9.73 -2.05
C ALA A 4 -0.08 8.94 -1.69
N PHE A 5 0.11 7.87 -0.90
CA PHE A 5 -0.96 7.19 -0.19
C PHE A 5 -1.07 7.70 1.25
N TYR A 6 -2.29 7.78 1.72
CA TYR A 6 -2.58 8.05 3.12
C TYR A 6 -3.64 7.07 3.63
N LEU A 7 -3.41 6.51 4.80
CA LEU A 7 -4.40 5.72 5.54
C LEU A 7 -4.83 6.48 6.80
N ASP A 8 -6.10 6.81 6.87
CA ASP A 8 -6.74 7.27 8.10
C ASP A 8 -7.17 6.05 8.92
N VAL A 9 -6.34 5.69 9.90
CA VAL A 9 -6.57 4.50 10.73
C VAL A 9 -7.87 4.58 11.53
N ASP A 10 -8.30 5.79 11.94
CA ASP A 10 -9.53 5.95 12.73
C ASP A 10 -10.80 5.73 11.89
N ARG A 11 -10.68 5.89 10.57
CA ARG A 11 -11.78 5.65 9.63
C ARG A 11 -11.80 4.24 9.08
N CYS A 12 -10.73 3.48 9.27
CA CYS A 12 -10.64 2.12 8.75
C CYS A 12 -11.49 1.17 9.62
N THR A 13 -12.42 0.48 8.99
CA THR A 13 -13.33 -0.48 9.64
C THR A 13 -12.93 -1.93 9.45
N GLY A 14 -11.81 -2.20 8.79
CA GLY A 14 -11.36 -3.57 8.52
C GLY A 14 -12.24 -4.35 7.54
N CYS A 15 -12.99 -3.68 6.67
CA CYS A 15 -13.97 -4.34 5.78
C CYS A 15 -13.36 -5.13 4.62
N PHE A 16 -12.05 -5.14 4.44
CA PHE A 16 -11.29 -5.84 3.40
C PHE A 16 -11.61 -5.45 1.95
N THR A 17 -12.56 -4.56 1.69
CA THR A 17 -12.95 -4.13 0.33
C THR A 17 -11.75 -3.67 -0.51
N CYS A 18 -10.77 -2.99 0.12
CA CYS A 18 -9.57 -2.54 -0.57
C CYS A 18 -8.65 -3.70 -1.01
N ALA A 19 -8.62 -4.81 -0.26
CA ALA A 19 -7.87 -6.00 -0.64
C ALA A 19 -8.57 -6.71 -1.82
N VAL A 20 -9.87 -6.91 -1.74
CA VAL A 20 -10.67 -7.49 -2.83
C VAL A 20 -10.57 -6.68 -4.11
N ALA A 21 -10.72 -5.35 -4.03
CA ALA A 21 -10.58 -4.47 -5.19
C ALA A 21 -9.16 -4.48 -5.79
N CYS A 22 -8.13 -4.73 -4.97
CA CYS A 22 -6.75 -4.90 -5.45
C CYS A 22 -6.59 -6.23 -6.19
N MET A 23 -7.21 -7.30 -5.70
CA MET A 23 -7.18 -8.61 -6.35
C MET A 23 -7.90 -8.57 -7.70
N ASP A 24 -9.10 -8.04 -7.74
CA ASP A 24 -9.92 -7.90 -8.94
C ASP A 24 -9.21 -7.05 -10.02
N GLN A 25 -8.65 -5.91 -9.62
CA GLN A 25 -7.96 -4.99 -10.55
C GLN A 25 -6.70 -5.60 -11.19
N ASN A 26 -6.05 -6.53 -10.53
CA ASN A 26 -4.76 -7.07 -10.94
C ASN A 26 -4.85 -8.56 -11.30
N ASP A 27 -6.06 -9.10 -11.47
CA ASP A 27 -6.34 -10.50 -11.82
C ASP A 27 -5.57 -11.48 -10.91
N LEU A 28 -5.51 -11.17 -9.60
CA LEU A 28 -4.78 -12.01 -8.65
C LEU A 28 -5.63 -13.21 -8.26
N GLU A 29 -5.10 -14.40 -8.48
CA GLU A 29 -5.78 -15.65 -8.15
C GLU A 29 -6.04 -15.78 -6.64
N ILE A 30 -7.21 -16.29 -6.28
CA ILE A 30 -7.54 -16.68 -4.93
C ILE A 30 -6.89 -18.03 -4.66
N GLY A 31 -5.98 -18.08 -3.70
CA GLY A 31 -5.25 -19.29 -3.32
C GLY A 31 -5.13 -19.44 -1.80
N ALA A 32 -4.41 -20.46 -1.37
CA ALA A 32 -4.13 -20.72 0.04
C ALA A 32 -3.27 -19.63 0.69
N GLU A 33 -2.43 -18.95 -0.10
CA GLU A 33 -1.60 -17.85 0.34
C GLU A 33 -2.27 -16.48 0.08
N PRO A 34 -2.01 -15.47 0.91
CA PRO A 34 -2.52 -14.12 0.69
C PRO A 34 -1.95 -13.54 -0.60
N THR A 35 -2.77 -13.48 -1.65
CA THR A 35 -2.35 -13.04 -2.98
C THR A 35 -2.52 -11.54 -3.20
N ALA A 36 -3.42 -10.89 -2.47
CA ALA A 36 -3.61 -9.46 -2.59
C ALA A 36 -2.33 -8.68 -2.28
N TRP A 37 -1.96 -7.73 -3.15
CA TRP A 37 -0.83 -6.84 -2.90
C TRP A 37 -1.12 -5.80 -1.81
N ARG A 38 -2.39 -5.66 -1.44
CA ARG A 38 -2.84 -4.89 -0.28
C ARG A 38 -3.46 -5.83 0.74
N GLN A 39 -2.96 -5.76 1.98
CA GLN A 39 -3.42 -6.57 3.09
C GLN A 39 -4.07 -5.69 4.15
N VAL A 40 -5.02 -6.26 4.90
CA VAL A 40 -5.63 -5.60 6.06
C VAL A 40 -5.31 -6.42 7.30
N PHE A 41 -4.69 -5.77 8.26
CA PHE A 41 -4.30 -6.38 9.53
C PHE A 41 -5.22 -5.88 10.64
N THR A 42 -5.66 -6.80 11.49
CA THR A 42 -6.31 -6.47 12.76
C THR A 42 -5.25 -6.41 13.84
N VAL A 43 -5.15 -5.29 14.53
CA VAL A 43 -4.19 -5.06 15.61
C VAL A 43 -4.97 -4.78 16.89
N GLU A 44 -4.79 -5.63 17.87
CA GLU A 44 -5.32 -5.42 19.22
C GLU A 44 -4.31 -4.63 20.04
N THR A 45 -4.79 -3.58 20.73
CA THR A 45 -3.99 -2.73 21.61
C THR A 45 -4.71 -2.58 22.94
N GLY A 46 -3.93 -2.41 24.03
CA GLY A 46 -4.47 -2.36 25.39
C GLY A 46 -4.77 -3.76 25.95
N SER A 47 -5.41 -3.81 27.11
CA SER A 47 -5.80 -5.05 27.78
C SER A 47 -7.06 -4.88 28.61
N GLY A 48 -7.82 -5.96 28.86
CA GLY A 48 -9.03 -5.92 29.66
C GLY A 48 -10.06 -4.93 29.12
N ALA A 49 -10.56 -4.04 29.95
CA ALA A 49 -11.59 -3.05 29.59
C ALA A 49 -11.10 -1.98 28.60
N ASP A 50 -9.78 -1.80 28.48
CA ASP A 50 -9.17 -0.82 27.56
C ASP A 50 -8.73 -1.44 26.22
N ALA A 51 -9.04 -2.72 26.01
CA ALA A 51 -8.73 -3.40 24.76
C ALA A 51 -9.44 -2.71 23.56
N ARG A 52 -8.67 -2.43 22.52
CA ARG A 52 -9.17 -1.79 21.30
C ARG A 52 -8.65 -2.51 20.07
N LEU A 53 -9.52 -2.69 19.08
CA LEU A 53 -9.16 -3.20 17.75
C LEU A 53 -8.89 -2.01 16.82
N ARG A 54 -7.78 -2.10 16.10
CA ARG A 54 -7.45 -1.18 15.01
C ARG A 54 -7.19 -1.97 13.73
N TYR A 55 -7.49 -1.34 12.60
CA TYR A 55 -7.32 -1.98 11.30
C TYR A 55 -6.31 -1.19 10.48
N ILE A 56 -5.29 -1.88 9.98
CA ILE A 56 -4.22 -1.28 9.20
C ILE A 56 -4.23 -1.88 7.80
N SER A 57 -4.58 -1.07 6.82
CA SER A 57 -4.49 -1.46 5.42
C SER A 57 -3.11 -1.12 4.88
N LEU A 58 -2.30 -2.15 4.60
CA LEU A 58 -0.90 -2.03 4.19
C LEU A 58 -0.69 -2.51 2.76
N ALA A 59 0.11 -1.77 2.00
CA ALA A 59 0.62 -2.13 0.69
C ALA A 59 2.00 -1.49 0.48
N CYS A 60 2.57 -1.57 -0.72
CA CYS A 60 3.81 -0.87 -1.03
C CYS A 60 3.66 0.63 -0.77
N MET A 61 4.63 1.20 -0.05
CA MET A 61 4.67 2.63 0.28
C MET A 61 5.36 3.47 -0.80
N HIS A 62 5.87 2.83 -1.85
CA HIS A 62 6.64 3.49 -2.92
C HIS A 62 7.71 4.44 -2.37
N CYS A 63 8.47 3.94 -1.38
CA CYS A 63 9.46 4.70 -0.60
C CYS A 63 10.39 5.51 -1.50
N GLU A 64 10.78 6.70 -1.04
CA GLU A 64 11.75 7.56 -1.75
C GLU A 64 13.10 6.84 -1.88
N ASP A 65 13.67 6.41 -0.78
CA ASP A 65 14.87 5.57 -0.73
C ASP A 65 14.42 4.11 -0.59
N ALA A 66 13.99 3.50 -1.70
CA ALA A 66 13.40 2.17 -1.71
C ALA A 66 14.47 1.07 -1.45
N PRO A 67 14.53 0.46 -0.26
CA PRO A 67 15.55 -0.55 0.04
C PRO A 67 15.47 -1.77 -0.88
N CYS A 68 14.25 -2.13 -1.30
CA CYS A 68 14.02 -3.23 -2.24
C CYS A 68 14.63 -2.98 -3.63
N LEU A 69 14.70 -1.72 -4.07
CA LEU A 69 15.34 -1.33 -5.33
C LEU A 69 16.86 -1.47 -5.21
N ILE A 70 17.42 -0.99 -4.10
CA ILE A 70 18.87 -1.07 -3.84
C ILE A 70 19.34 -2.52 -3.70
N ALA A 71 18.52 -3.37 -3.06
CA ALA A 71 18.82 -4.77 -2.83
C ALA A 71 18.63 -5.68 -4.05
N CYS A 72 18.08 -5.18 -5.16
CA CYS A 72 17.79 -6.00 -6.33
C CYS A 72 19.04 -6.21 -7.18
N PRO A 73 19.61 -7.45 -7.26
CA PRO A 73 20.86 -7.69 -7.97
C PRO A 73 20.76 -7.57 -9.50
N THR A 74 19.54 -7.75 -10.03
CA THR A 74 19.29 -7.70 -11.48
C THR A 74 18.73 -6.37 -11.97
N GLY A 75 18.46 -5.42 -11.04
CA GLY A 75 17.79 -4.18 -11.40
C GLY A 75 16.34 -4.36 -11.84
N ALA A 76 15.70 -5.49 -11.53
CA ALA A 76 14.30 -5.76 -11.85
C ALA A 76 13.34 -4.74 -11.20
N ILE A 77 13.73 -4.11 -10.10
CA ILE A 77 12.94 -3.10 -9.40
C ILE A 77 13.48 -1.73 -9.78
N ALA A 78 12.63 -0.88 -10.32
CA ALA A 78 13.00 0.46 -10.76
C ALA A 78 11.94 1.49 -10.33
N ARG A 79 12.38 2.73 -10.24
CA ARG A 79 11.48 3.88 -10.04
C ARG A 79 11.14 4.49 -11.40
N GLU A 80 9.87 4.64 -11.67
CA GLU A 80 9.39 5.29 -12.87
C GLU A 80 9.61 6.81 -12.80
N LEU A 81 10.22 7.36 -13.84
CA LEU A 81 10.42 8.79 -13.95
C LEU A 81 9.07 9.51 -14.10
N GLY A 82 8.88 10.61 -13.37
CA GLY A 82 7.67 11.43 -13.42
C GLY A 82 6.60 11.05 -12.39
N THR A 83 6.22 9.78 -12.29
CA THR A 83 5.23 9.30 -11.32
C THR A 83 5.84 8.95 -9.96
N ARG A 84 7.13 8.62 -9.94
CA ARG A 84 7.90 8.12 -8.79
C ARG A 84 7.42 6.76 -8.25
N VAL A 85 6.57 6.08 -8.99
CA VAL A 85 6.11 4.74 -8.66
C VAL A 85 7.27 3.75 -8.75
N VAL A 86 7.45 2.93 -7.72
CA VAL A 86 8.41 1.81 -7.76
C VAL A 86 7.72 0.64 -8.43
N LYS A 87 8.21 0.23 -9.59
CA LYS A 87 7.68 -0.88 -10.41
C LYS A 87 8.64 -2.06 -10.43
N VAL A 88 8.13 -3.19 -10.86
CA VAL A 88 8.89 -4.45 -11.07
C VAL A 88 8.80 -4.83 -12.53
N ASN A 89 9.94 -5.15 -13.13
CA ASN A 89 10.00 -5.86 -14.39
C ASN A 89 10.14 -7.35 -14.10
N ALA A 90 9.09 -8.13 -14.35
CA ALA A 90 9.05 -9.56 -14.09
C ALA A 90 10.09 -10.34 -14.91
N GLU A 91 10.40 -9.89 -16.14
CA GLU A 91 11.36 -10.54 -17.03
C GLU A 91 12.81 -10.51 -16.48
N LEU A 92 13.14 -9.50 -15.67
CA LEU A 92 14.45 -9.37 -15.03
C LEU A 92 14.49 -10.01 -13.64
N CYS A 93 13.33 -10.43 -13.11
CA CYS A 93 13.26 -10.99 -11.77
C CYS A 93 13.71 -12.44 -11.74
N ILE A 94 14.72 -12.73 -10.93
CA ILE A 94 15.28 -14.10 -10.72
C ILE A 94 14.73 -14.78 -9.46
N GLY A 95 13.75 -14.21 -8.77
CA GLY A 95 13.15 -14.80 -7.57
C GLY A 95 14.08 -14.93 -6.37
N CYS A 96 15.13 -14.12 -6.25
CA CYS A 96 16.15 -14.26 -5.19
C CYS A 96 15.72 -13.83 -3.79
N HIS A 97 14.52 -13.27 -3.62
CA HIS A 97 13.91 -12.80 -2.37
C HIS A 97 14.64 -11.66 -1.63
N SER A 98 15.76 -11.12 -2.12
CA SER A 98 16.50 -10.02 -1.47
C SER A 98 15.61 -8.80 -1.18
N CYS A 99 14.69 -8.47 -2.09
CA CYS A 99 13.74 -7.38 -1.92
C CYS A 99 12.75 -7.61 -0.76
N SER A 100 12.39 -8.86 -0.46
CA SER A 100 11.51 -9.21 0.64
C SER A 100 12.19 -8.99 2.00
N ILE A 101 13.48 -9.37 2.09
CA ILE A 101 14.29 -9.18 3.30
C ILE A 101 14.58 -7.69 3.53
N ALA A 102 14.85 -6.94 2.46
CA ALA A 102 15.15 -5.52 2.54
C ALA A 102 13.93 -4.65 2.86
N CYS A 103 12.70 -5.12 2.61
CA CYS A 103 11.50 -4.32 2.79
C CYS A 103 11.08 -4.27 4.27
N PRO A 104 11.09 -3.09 4.94
CA PRO A 104 10.70 -2.99 6.35
C PRO A 104 9.19 -3.24 6.57
N PHE A 105 8.39 -3.23 5.50
CA PHE A 105 6.95 -3.48 5.55
C PHE A 105 6.57 -4.90 5.13
N GLY A 106 7.52 -5.74 4.72
CA GLY A 106 7.27 -7.10 4.27
C GLY A 106 6.28 -7.21 3.09
N VAL A 107 6.27 -6.23 2.20
CA VAL A 107 5.26 -6.11 1.14
C VAL A 107 5.49 -7.00 -0.08
N PRO A 108 6.73 -7.28 -0.53
CA PRO A 108 6.95 -8.13 -1.70
C PRO A 108 6.30 -9.49 -1.54
N ARG A 109 5.60 -9.94 -2.58
CA ARG A 109 5.01 -11.27 -2.73
C ARG A 109 5.64 -11.96 -3.93
N PHE A 110 5.54 -13.26 -3.99
CA PHE A 110 6.08 -14.04 -5.09
C PHE A 110 4.97 -14.88 -5.71
N GLY A 111 4.85 -14.80 -7.03
CA GLY A 111 3.90 -15.61 -7.79
C GLY A 111 4.30 -17.09 -7.85
N LYS A 112 3.44 -17.92 -8.45
CA LYS A 112 3.73 -19.35 -8.67
C LYS A 112 4.95 -19.56 -9.57
N ASP A 113 5.26 -18.60 -10.41
CA ASP A 113 6.44 -18.54 -11.29
C ASP A 113 7.72 -18.12 -10.55
N GLY A 114 7.63 -17.80 -9.26
CA GLY A 114 8.73 -17.32 -8.44
C GLY A 114 9.08 -15.84 -8.64
N THR A 115 8.39 -15.12 -9.52
CA THR A 115 8.66 -13.69 -9.73
C THR A 115 8.04 -12.82 -8.64
N MET A 116 8.69 -11.71 -8.34
CA MET A 116 8.23 -10.78 -7.32
C MET A 116 7.07 -9.93 -7.85
N GLN A 117 6.05 -9.80 -7.02
CA GLN A 117 4.87 -8.98 -7.24
C GLN A 117 4.64 -8.03 -6.08
N LYS A 118 4.12 -6.86 -6.36
CA LYS A 118 3.72 -5.87 -5.34
C LYS A 118 2.81 -4.81 -5.95
N CYS A 119 2.17 -4.02 -5.10
CA CYS A 119 1.42 -2.84 -5.52
C CYS A 119 2.26 -1.95 -6.46
N ASP A 120 1.69 -1.62 -7.60
CA ASP A 120 2.23 -0.73 -8.65
C ASP A 120 1.54 0.64 -8.66
N LEU A 121 0.81 0.97 -7.59
CA LEU A 121 -0.06 2.16 -7.45
C LEU A 121 -1.24 2.17 -8.45
N CYS A 122 -1.60 1.03 -9.02
CA CYS A 122 -2.56 0.94 -10.13
C CYS A 122 -2.18 1.90 -11.27
N SER A 123 -0.92 1.85 -11.73
CA SER A 123 -0.35 2.82 -12.66
C SER A 123 -1.19 3.02 -13.91
N VAL A 124 -1.74 1.94 -14.49
CA VAL A 124 -2.64 2.01 -15.65
C VAL A 124 -3.89 2.85 -15.35
N ARG A 125 -4.45 2.76 -14.14
CA ARG A 125 -5.60 3.59 -13.75
C ARG A 125 -5.20 5.06 -13.62
N LEU A 126 -4.07 5.34 -12.99
CA LEU A 126 -3.55 6.72 -12.83
C LEU A 126 -3.25 7.38 -14.17
N GLU A 127 -2.69 6.64 -15.13
CA GLU A 127 -2.44 7.10 -16.50
C GLU A 127 -3.75 7.51 -17.23
N ASN A 128 -4.87 6.87 -16.86
CA ASN A 128 -6.20 7.18 -17.36
C ASN A 128 -7.00 8.15 -16.48
N GLY A 129 -6.35 8.84 -15.54
CA GLY A 129 -6.98 9.82 -14.64
C GLY A 129 -7.92 9.20 -13.59
N LEU A 130 -7.81 7.90 -13.34
CA LEU A 130 -8.65 7.18 -12.38
C LEU A 130 -7.90 6.97 -11.07
N GLU A 131 -8.64 7.00 -9.95
CA GLU A 131 -8.07 6.63 -8.65
C GLU A 131 -7.66 5.14 -8.60
N PRO A 132 -6.65 4.78 -7.80
CA PRO A 132 -6.35 3.37 -7.51
C PRO A 132 -7.59 2.61 -7.04
N ALA A 133 -7.76 1.36 -7.46
CA ALA A 133 -8.95 0.57 -7.18
C ALA A 133 -9.28 0.49 -5.68
N CYS A 134 -8.27 0.28 -4.84
CA CYS A 134 -8.42 0.22 -3.38
C CYS A 134 -8.89 1.55 -2.75
N VAL A 135 -8.50 2.69 -3.31
CA VAL A 135 -8.95 4.03 -2.86
C VAL A 135 -10.40 4.23 -3.28
N ARG A 136 -10.70 3.97 -4.54
CA ARG A 136 -12.06 4.11 -5.10
C ARG A 136 -13.08 3.26 -4.35
N ALA A 137 -12.71 2.02 -4.03
CA ALA A 137 -13.60 1.06 -3.36
C ALA A 137 -13.75 1.29 -1.85
N CYS A 138 -12.92 2.13 -1.20
CA CYS A 138 -12.98 2.33 0.24
C CYS A 138 -14.26 3.05 0.67
N PRO A 139 -15.20 2.38 1.38
CA PRO A 139 -16.51 2.96 1.71
C PRO A 139 -16.40 4.09 2.73
N THR A 140 -15.43 4.01 3.64
CA THR A 140 -15.22 5.00 4.70
C THR A 140 -14.27 6.12 4.29
N LYS A 141 -13.69 6.05 3.07
CA LYS A 141 -12.64 6.97 2.60
C LYS A 141 -11.45 7.04 3.57
N ALA A 142 -11.16 5.91 4.23
CA ALA A 142 -9.96 5.75 5.04
C ALA A 142 -8.68 5.76 4.20
N LEU A 143 -8.74 5.16 3.00
CA LEU A 143 -7.65 5.22 2.02
C LEU A 143 -7.83 6.44 1.11
N ARG A 144 -6.74 7.17 0.94
CA ARG A 144 -6.67 8.33 0.03
C ARG A 144 -5.38 8.27 -0.77
N GLN A 145 -5.44 8.81 -1.97
CA GLN A 145 -4.31 9.01 -2.86
C GLN A 145 -4.40 10.39 -3.48
N GLY A 146 -3.29 11.06 -3.65
CA GLY A 146 -3.29 12.39 -4.24
C GLY A 146 -1.95 13.10 -4.10
N ASP A 147 -2.00 14.41 -4.27
CA ASP A 147 -0.84 15.28 -4.05
C ASP A 147 -0.37 15.24 -2.59
N PRO A 148 0.94 15.02 -2.34
CA PRO A 148 1.47 14.93 -0.98
C PRO A 148 1.19 16.16 -0.11
N ASN A 149 1.26 17.36 -0.69
CA ASN A 149 1.04 18.61 0.06
C ASN A 149 -0.42 18.76 0.48
N ALA A 150 -1.36 18.42 -0.42
CA ALA A 150 -2.78 18.45 -0.10
C ALA A 150 -3.13 17.44 1.01
N ILE A 151 -2.56 16.22 0.94
CA ILE A 151 -2.74 15.22 1.98
C ILE A 151 -2.15 15.70 3.31
N SER A 152 -0.95 16.28 3.30
CA SER A 152 -0.29 16.80 4.51
C SER A 152 -1.13 17.89 5.19
N GLN A 153 -1.68 18.84 4.43
CA GLN A 153 -2.56 19.87 4.98
C GLN A 153 -3.82 19.30 5.65
N ASP A 154 -4.41 18.26 5.07
CA ASP A 154 -5.58 17.61 5.68
C ASP A 154 -5.23 16.84 6.97
N VAL A 155 -4.04 16.22 7.02
CA VAL A 155 -3.52 15.57 8.23
C VAL A 155 -3.27 16.60 9.33
N GLU A 156 -2.68 17.75 8.97
CA GLU A 156 -2.43 18.86 9.89
C GLU A 156 -3.74 19.41 10.50
N LYS A 157 -4.75 19.67 9.67
CA LYS A 157 -6.09 20.10 10.14
C LYS A 157 -6.70 19.09 11.10
N LYS A 158 -6.58 17.79 10.79
CA LYS A 158 -7.08 16.71 11.66
C LYS A 158 -6.33 16.68 13.00
N ALA A 159 -5.01 16.85 13.00
CA ALA A 159 -4.20 16.92 14.20
C ALA A 159 -4.58 18.12 15.07
N ALA A 160 -4.74 19.31 14.47
CA ALA A 160 -5.19 20.52 15.16
C ALA A 160 -6.55 20.34 15.83
N ALA A 161 -7.51 19.72 15.13
CA ALA A 161 -8.82 19.43 15.67
C ALA A 161 -8.77 18.49 16.88
N ARG A 162 -7.91 17.47 16.87
CA ARG A 162 -7.69 16.56 18.01
C ARG A 162 -7.10 17.30 19.20
N LEU A 163 -6.08 18.12 19.00
CA LEU A 163 -5.46 18.92 20.05
C LEU A 163 -6.47 19.88 20.67
N ALA A 164 -7.32 20.52 19.87
CA ALA A 164 -8.37 21.41 20.37
C ALA A 164 -9.45 20.68 21.17
N ALA A 165 -9.71 19.39 20.86
CA ALA A 165 -10.68 18.58 21.60
C ALA A 165 -10.14 18.00 22.93
N GLY A 166 -8.85 18.18 23.24
CA GLY A 166 -8.24 17.75 24.52
C GLY A 166 -8.03 16.24 24.64
N SER A 167 -7.94 15.54 23.56
CA SER A 167 -7.72 14.08 23.49
C SER A 167 -6.32 13.71 23.03
#